data_f2793ee9fda528d2b465c27e0b3a815e
#
_entry.id   f2793ee9fda528d2b465c27e0b3a815e
#
_cell.length_a   1.000
_cell.length_b   1.000
_cell.length_c   1.000
_cell.angle_alpha   90.00
_cell.angle_beta   90.00
_cell.angle_gamma   90.00
#
_symmetry.space_group_name_H-M   'P 1'
#
loop_
_entity.id
_entity.type
_entity.pdbx_description
1 polymer ?
#
loop_
_entity_poly.entity_id
_entity_poly.type
_entity_poly.pdbx_seq_one_letter_code
_entity_poly.pdbx_strand_id
1 'polypeptide(L)'
;MLTLTQAQAARIALAAQGFGRARPADPGTRQLVGVLDRLGVVQIDSVNVLTRSHYLPFFSRLGRYDSTLLDRLRDGSGVRGRARAGRRMVECWAHEASLVPLATWPLLGFRMRRPRTLAWREELRGQHPGLLDAVAEVVDEHGPLTAREVEVHLPHGAGRRSDPWGWNWSAVKTSLECLFETGEVTSAGRTSQFERLYAPTDRVLPPEVLRRAPGEPDAPGQHESVVELLAISLRAHGLGSARCLGDYFRVRGPRVLAGLETLEAQGRAERVQVRGWDRPVWLDPQARRPRRVEGAALLSPFDSLIWQRERVEQLWGFRYRLEIYVPAPQRVHGYYVLPFLLDERLVGRVDLKADREVGVLRARAVHWEPGTDVAHAAPRLVTELETMAGWLGLGRVDLPAG
;
A
#
# COMPACT_ATOMS: atom_id res chain seq x y z
N MET A 1 -22.94 -20.90 14.10
CA MET A 1 -22.12 -19.79 13.58
C MET A 1 -21.58 -18.98 14.75
N LEU A 2 -20.29 -18.75 14.82
CA LEU A 2 -19.64 -17.95 15.88
C LEU A 2 -20.15 -16.50 15.84
N THR A 3 -20.46 -15.93 17.02
CA THR A 3 -20.86 -14.54 17.16
C THR A 3 -19.80 -13.76 17.95
N LEU A 4 -19.30 -12.68 17.36
CA LEU A 4 -18.31 -11.77 17.96
C LEU A 4 -18.98 -10.46 18.38
N THR A 5 -18.49 -9.83 19.44
CA THR A 5 -18.80 -8.43 19.72
C THR A 5 -17.98 -7.52 18.79
N GLN A 6 -18.42 -6.26 18.62
CA GLN A 6 -17.65 -5.25 17.87
C GLN A 6 -16.24 -5.05 18.43
N ALA A 7 -16.10 -5.01 19.76
CA ALA A 7 -14.79 -4.91 20.43
C ALA A 7 -13.88 -6.12 20.13
N GLN A 8 -14.43 -7.33 20.09
CA GLN A 8 -13.65 -8.52 19.70
C GLN A 8 -13.22 -8.42 18.22
N ALA A 9 -14.12 -7.98 17.33
CA ALA A 9 -13.79 -7.77 15.93
C ALA A 9 -12.69 -6.72 15.76
N ALA A 10 -12.74 -5.60 16.48
CA ALA A 10 -11.72 -4.56 16.47
C ALA A 10 -10.35 -5.09 16.94
N ARG A 11 -10.32 -5.85 18.05
CA ARG A 11 -9.07 -6.46 18.55
C ARG A 11 -8.47 -7.46 17.58
N ILE A 12 -9.29 -8.29 16.95
CA ILE A 12 -8.84 -9.23 15.91
C ILE A 12 -8.22 -8.46 14.75
N ALA A 13 -8.89 -7.41 14.28
CA ALA A 13 -8.42 -6.56 13.19
C ALA A 13 -7.07 -5.90 13.50
N LEU A 14 -6.92 -5.35 14.69
CA LEU A 14 -5.65 -4.75 15.14
C LEU A 14 -4.53 -5.78 15.25
N ALA A 15 -4.80 -6.93 15.86
CA ALA A 15 -3.82 -7.99 16.02
C ALA A 15 -3.37 -8.59 14.68
N ALA A 16 -4.28 -8.73 13.70
CA ALA A 16 -3.99 -9.16 12.34
C ALA A 16 -3.05 -8.19 11.63
N GLN A 17 -3.24 -6.88 11.83
CA GLN A 17 -2.39 -5.81 11.29
C GLN A 17 -1.07 -5.63 12.04
N GLY A 18 -0.84 -6.37 13.14
CA GLY A 18 0.41 -6.36 13.91
C GLY A 18 0.45 -5.41 15.10
N PHE A 19 -0.66 -4.72 15.40
CA PHE A 19 -0.77 -3.90 16.60
C PHE A 19 -0.92 -4.74 17.88
N GLY A 20 -0.67 -4.13 19.05
CA GLY A 20 -0.69 -4.82 20.33
C GLY A 20 0.51 -5.76 20.55
N ARG A 21 1.62 -5.52 19.87
CA ARG A 21 2.92 -6.14 20.10
C ARG A 21 3.91 -5.07 20.53
N ALA A 22 4.82 -5.42 21.43
CA ALA A 22 5.95 -4.53 21.75
C ALA A 22 6.75 -4.24 20.46
N ARG A 23 7.03 -2.98 20.23
CA ARG A 23 7.91 -2.57 19.13
C ARG A 23 9.34 -3.00 19.45
N PRO A 24 10.10 -3.57 18.49
CA PRO A 24 11.51 -3.87 18.71
C PRO A 24 12.31 -2.60 18.92
N ALA A 25 13.36 -2.67 19.73
CA ALA A 25 14.22 -1.51 19.99
C ALA A 25 15.00 -1.08 18.72
N ASP A 26 15.43 -2.05 17.93
CA ASP A 26 16.19 -1.83 16.68
C ASP A 26 15.59 -2.74 15.57
N PRO A 27 14.59 -2.26 14.83
CA PRO A 27 13.96 -3.03 13.75
C PRO A 27 14.86 -3.17 12.54
N GLY A 28 15.30 -4.40 12.26
CA GLY A 28 16.08 -4.74 11.07
C GLY A 28 15.24 -5.29 9.91
N THR A 29 15.94 -5.80 8.90
CA THR A 29 15.34 -6.38 7.68
C THR A 29 14.29 -7.45 7.97
N ARG A 30 14.51 -8.33 8.96
CA ARG A 30 13.58 -9.40 9.32
C ARG A 30 12.23 -8.86 9.80
N GLN A 31 12.24 -7.80 10.60
CA GLN A 31 11.02 -7.15 11.09
C GLN A 31 10.26 -6.45 9.96
N LEU A 32 10.98 -5.78 9.05
CA LEU A 32 10.39 -5.16 7.86
C LEU A 32 9.72 -6.21 6.95
N VAL A 33 10.40 -7.31 6.65
CA VAL A 33 9.80 -8.44 5.90
C VAL A 33 8.57 -8.98 6.63
N GLY A 34 8.62 -9.14 7.95
CA GLY A 34 7.48 -9.59 8.75
C GLY A 34 6.27 -8.64 8.67
N VAL A 35 6.47 -7.33 8.56
CA VAL A 35 5.37 -6.37 8.30
C VAL A 35 4.85 -6.51 6.87
N LEU A 36 5.73 -6.58 5.88
CA LEU A 36 5.37 -6.75 4.48
C LEU A 36 4.52 -8.03 4.27
N ASP A 37 4.96 -9.16 4.79
CA ASP A 37 4.27 -10.46 4.67
C ASP A 37 2.91 -10.45 5.37
N ARG A 38 2.82 -9.74 6.50
CA ARG A 38 1.56 -9.56 7.23
C ARG A 38 0.55 -8.75 6.47
N LEU A 39 0.98 -7.62 5.90
CA LEU A 39 0.12 -6.73 5.12
C LEU A 39 -0.16 -7.28 3.72
N GLY A 40 0.81 -7.96 3.11
CA GLY A 40 0.72 -8.49 1.74
C GLY A 40 0.67 -7.44 0.65
N VAL A 41 0.45 -6.18 0.99
CA VAL A 41 0.45 -5.03 0.07
C VAL A 41 0.66 -3.74 0.86
N VAL A 42 1.46 -2.82 0.31
CA VAL A 42 1.72 -1.49 0.86
C VAL A 42 1.54 -0.46 -0.25
N GLN A 43 0.60 0.46 -0.07
CA GLN A 43 0.32 1.49 -1.07
C GLN A 43 1.47 2.49 -1.20
N ILE A 44 1.80 2.83 -2.43
CA ILE A 44 2.71 3.92 -2.79
C ILE A 44 1.85 5.13 -3.18
N ASP A 45 2.23 6.31 -2.69
CA ASP A 45 1.66 7.57 -3.13
C ASP A 45 2.76 8.62 -3.32
N SER A 46 2.52 9.57 -4.21
CA SER A 46 3.44 10.67 -4.50
C SER A 46 3.50 11.72 -3.39
N VAL A 47 2.52 11.73 -2.49
CA VAL A 47 2.44 12.64 -1.35
C VAL A 47 3.67 12.50 -0.46
N ASN A 48 4.30 13.62 -0.12
CA ASN A 48 5.52 13.70 0.68
C ASN A 48 5.43 14.84 1.72
N VAL A 49 4.40 14.83 2.56
CA VAL A 49 4.19 15.83 3.62
C VAL A 49 5.08 15.55 4.84
N LEU A 50 5.18 14.29 5.22
CA LEU A 50 6.08 13.79 6.28
C LEU A 50 7.24 13.03 5.64
N THR A 51 6.92 12.00 4.92
CA THR A 51 7.77 11.17 4.09
C THR A 51 6.88 10.49 3.05
N ARG A 52 7.44 9.71 2.12
CA ARG A 52 6.63 8.94 1.17
C ARG A 52 5.74 7.95 1.92
N SER A 53 4.50 7.81 1.45
CA SER A 53 3.41 7.10 2.15
C SER A 53 3.75 5.67 2.57
N HIS A 54 4.51 4.95 1.75
CA HIS A 54 4.84 3.54 1.96
C HIS A 54 5.80 3.27 3.14
N TYR A 55 6.49 4.28 3.67
CA TYR A 55 7.31 4.13 4.87
C TYR A 55 6.48 4.12 6.15
N LEU A 56 5.36 4.85 6.17
CA LEU A 56 4.55 5.05 7.37
C LEU A 56 3.90 3.78 7.93
N PRO A 57 3.39 2.81 7.12
CA PRO A 57 2.85 1.57 7.66
C PRO A 57 3.87 0.73 8.44
N PHE A 58 5.15 0.80 8.07
CA PHE A 58 6.22 0.16 8.83
C PHE A 58 6.51 0.92 10.12
N PHE A 59 6.59 2.25 10.07
CA PHE A 59 6.75 3.09 11.26
C PHE A 59 5.62 2.86 12.27
N SER A 60 4.37 2.85 11.85
CA SER A 60 3.23 2.65 12.74
C SER A 60 3.31 1.35 13.54
N ARG A 61 3.95 0.32 12.98
CA ARG A 61 4.06 -1.01 13.59
C ARG A 61 5.38 -1.25 14.31
N LEU A 62 6.45 -0.65 13.85
CA LEU A 62 7.82 -0.92 14.34
C LEU A 62 8.42 0.24 15.14
N GLY A 63 7.87 1.45 15.05
CA GLY A 63 8.52 2.65 15.55
C GLY A 63 9.66 3.09 14.63
N ARG A 64 10.72 3.64 15.19
CA ARG A 64 11.89 4.10 14.44
C ARG A 64 12.61 2.91 13.80
N TYR A 65 12.91 3.02 12.51
CA TYR A 65 13.70 2.04 11.76
C TYR A 65 14.52 2.74 10.67
N ASP A 66 15.55 2.08 10.17
CA ASP A 66 16.33 2.57 9.03
C ASP A 66 15.54 2.36 7.72
N SER A 67 15.05 3.45 7.13
CA SER A 67 14.28 3.42 5.88
C SER A 67 15.08 2.90 4.69
N THR A 68 16.43 3.00 4.72
CA THR A 68 17.29 2.47 3.64
C THR A 68 17.22 0.94 3.55
N LEU A 69 16.88 0.25 4.66
CA LEU A 69 16.63 -1.19 4.63
C LEU A 69 15.38 -1.52 3.80
N LEU A 70 14.32 -0.69 3.91
CA LEU A 70 13.11 -0.88 3.11
C LEU A 70 13.39 -0.64 1.62
N ASP A 71 14.18 0.39 1.29
CA ASP A 71 14.61 0.66 -0.09
C ASP A 71 15.41 -0.53 -0.65
N ARG A 72 16.33 -1.11 0.12
CA ARG A 72 17.07 -2.32 -0.29
C ARG A 72 16.15 -3.52 -0.53
N LEU A 73 15.11 -3.69 0.29
CA LEU A 73 14.11 -4.76 0.08
C LEU A 73 13.28 -4.54 -1.18
N ARG A 74 13.04 -3.29 -1.57
CA ARG A 74 12.35 -2.89 -2.81
C ARG A 74 13.26 -3.03 -4.03
N ASP A 75 14.47 -2.48 -3.97
CA ASP A 75 15.33 -2.28 -5.13
C ASP A 75 16.33 -3.44 -5.34
N GLY A 76 16.58 -4.23 -4.28
CA GLY A 76 17.63 -5.24 -4.26
C GLY A 76 19.03 -4.63 -3.99
N SER A 77 20.04 -5.47 -3.99
CA SER A 77 21.43 -5.05 -3.87
C SER A 77 22.03 -4.81 -5.25
N GLY A 78 21.90 -3.60 -5.79
CA GLY A 78 22.60 -3.27 -7.03
C GLY A 78 21.91 -2.15 -7.81
N VAL A 79 22.54 -0.99 -7.77
CA VAL A 79 22.30 0.07 -8.74
C VAL A 79 22.94 -0.36 -10.06
N ARG A 80 22.14 -0.49 -11.13
CA ARG A 80 22.56 -0.76 -12.52
C ARG A 80 23.18 -2.16 -12.79
N GLY A 81 22.36 -3.19 -12.78
CA GLY A 81 22.72 -4.45 -13.41
C GLY A 81 22.66 -5.71 -12.54
N ARG A 82 21.54 -6.33 -12.40
CA ARG A 82 21.11 -7.52 -11.67
C ARG A 82 20.54 -7.25 -10.29
N ALA A 83 19.45 -6.46 -10.25
CA ALA A 83 18.69 -6.09 -9.05
C ALA A 83 17.95 -7.25 -8.35
N ARG A 84 18.39 -8.51 -8.52
CA ARG A 84 17.68 -9.69 -7.99
C ARG A 84 18.03 -10.01 -6.55
N ALA A 85 19.31 -9.84 -6.16
CA ALA A 85 19.76 -10.24 -4.83
C ALA A 85 19.19 -9.33 -3.74
N GLY A 86 18.59 -9.94 -2.71
CA GLY A 86 18.05 -9.22 -1.55
C GLY A 86 16.67 -8.60 -1.75
N ARG A 87 16.14 -8.52 -2.98
CA ARG A 87 14.77 -8.04 -3.24
C ARG A 87 13.73 -8.93 -2.58
N ARG A 88 12.75 -8.33 -1.92
CA ARG A 88 11.63 -9.03 -1.26
C ARG A 88 10.26 -8.54 -1.72
N MET A 89 10.21 -7.42 -2.40
CA MET A 89 8.98 -6.82 -2.88
C MET A 89 9.15 -6.24 -4.29
N VAL A 90 8.06 -6.07 -4.98
CA VAL A 90 8.00 -5.49 -6.31
C VAL A 90 6.85 -4.49 -6.38
N GLU A 91 7.04 -3.44 -7.17
CA GLU A 91 6.01 -2.45 -7.45
C GLU A 91 5.06 -2.96 -8.54
N CYS A 92 3.76 -2.85 -8.30
CA CYS A 92 2.71 -3.17 -9.28
C CYS A 92 1.40 -2.47 -8.94
N TRP A 93 0.43 -2.55 -9.84
CA TRP A 93 -0.95 -2.13 -9.58
C TRP A 93 -1.70 -3.21 -8.79
N ALA A 94 -1.90 -2.99 -7.49
CA ALA A 94 -2.64 -3.88 -6.59
C ALA A 94 -3.85 -3.17 -5.95
N HIS A 95 -3.72 -2.58 -4.76
CA HIS A 95 -4.77 -1.69 -4.22
C HIS A 95 -4.87 -0.41 -5.05
N GLU A 96 -3.78 0.26 -5.22
CA GLU A 96 -3.43 1.30 -6.19
C GLU A 96 -1.98 0.99 -6.62
N ALA A 97 -1.14 1.99 -6.95
CA ALA A 97 0.30 1.74 -7.05
C ALA A 97 0.80 1.21 -5.70
N SER A 98 1.42 0.05 -5.70
CA SER A 98 1.71 -0.68 -4.46
C SER A 98 3.02 -1.45 -4.54
N LEU A 99 3.60 -1.70 -3.37
CA LEU A 99 4.62 -2.72 -3.16
C LEU A 99 3.94 -3.99 -2.66
N VAL A 100 4.24 -5.11 -3.29
CA VAL A 100 3.77 -6.44 -2.86
C VAL A 100 4.94 -7.40 -2.67
N PRO A 101 4.81 -8.41 -1.79
CA PRO A 101 5.77 -9.52 -1.75
C PRO A 101 5.94 -10.13 -3.14
N LEU A 102 7.14 -10.58 -3.47
CA LEU A 102 7.44 -11.18 -4.78
C LEU A 102 6.46 -12.32 -5.15
N ALA A 103 6.10 -13.16 -4.19
CA ALA A 103 5.15 -14.26 -4.39
C ALA A 103 3.71 -13.81 -4.72
N THR A 104 3.36 -12.56 -4.43
CA THR A 104 2.04 -12.00 -4.75
C THR A 104 1.94 -11.51 -6.18
N TRP A 105 3.05 -11.14 -6.82
CA TRP A 105 3.06 -10.56 -8.15
C TRP A 105 2.43 -11.49 -9.22
N PRO A 106 2.73 -12.80 -9.30
CA PRO A 106 2.09 -13.70 -10.27
C PRO A 106 0.56 -13.79 -10.10
N LEU A 107 0.05 -13.65 -8.86
CA LEU A 107 -1.38 -13.66 -8.58
C LEU A 107 -2.13 -12.47 -9.20
N LEU A 108 -1.42 -11.42 -9.60
CA LEU A 108 -1.99 -10.27 -10.30
C LEU A 108 -1.97 -10.42 -11.84
N GLY A 109 -1.42 -11.51 -12.34
CA GLY A 109 -1.24 -11.80 -13.76
C GLY A 109 -2.55 -11.78 -14.57
N PHE A 110 -3.67 -12.21 -13.99
CA PHE A 110 -4.98 -12.14 -14.65
C PHE A 110 -5.42 -10.69 -14.96
N ARG A 111 -4.88 -9.68 -14.26
CA ARG A 111 -5.13 -8.26 -14.56
C ARG A 111 -4.28 -7.77 -15.70
N MET A 112 -3.03 -8.21 -15.78
CA MET A 112 -2.10 -7.87 -16.83
C MET A 112 -2.63 -8.30 -18.20
N ARG A 113 -3.42 -9.40 -18.23
CA ARG A 113 -4.06 -9.97 -19.42
C ARG A 113 -5.56 -9.71 -19.56
N ARG A 114 -6.13 -8.82 -18.74
CA ARG A 114 -7.57 -8.50 -18.85
C ARG A 114 -7.88 -7.78 -20.18
N PRO A 115 -9.09 -7.97 -20.75
CA PRO A 115 -9.46 -7.37 -22.03
C PRO A 115 -9.24 -5.85 -22.09
N ARG A 116 -9.51 -5.13 -21.00
CA ARG A 116 -9.29 -3.68 -20.94
C ARG A 116 -7.82 -3.29 -21.09
N THR A 117 -6.92 -4.03 -20.47
CA THR A 117 -5.46 -3.77 -20.56
C THR A 117 -4.94 -4.06 -21.98
N LEU A 118 -5.43 -5.16 -22.58
CA LEU A 118 -5.07 -5.49 -23.95
C LEU A 118 -5.66 -4.51 -24.96
N ALA A 119 -6.92 -4.09 -24.78
CA ALA A 119 -7.54 -3.06 -25.62
C ALA A 119 -6.78 -1.72 -25.57
N TRP A 120 -6.36 -1.30 -24.37
CA TRP A 120 -5.52 -0.11 -24.22
C TRP A 120 -4.19 -0.23 -24.95
N ARG A 121 -3.56 -1.39 -24.91
CA ARG A 121 -2.33 -1.67 -25.67
C ARG A 121 -2.53 -1.51 -27.17
N GLU A 122 -3.61 -2.09 -27.72
CA GLU A 122 -3.91 -2.00 -29.15
C GLU A 122 -4.29 -0.55 -29.56
N GLU A 123 -5.00 0.18 -28.69
CA GLU A 123 -5.29 1.58 -28.89
C GLU A 123 -4.00 2.43 -28.99
N LEU A 124 -3.02 2.21 -28.10
CA LEU A 124 -1.73 2.89 -28.14
C LEU A 124 -0.95 2.56 -29.40
N ARG A 125 -0.97 1.30 -29.87
CA ARG A 125 -0.36 0.90 -31.14
C ARG A 125 -0.99 1.61 -32.32
N GLY A 126 -2.31 1.78 -32.32
CA GLY A 126 -3.02 2.54 -33.36
C GLY A 126 -2.72 4.04 -33.33
N GLN A 127 -2.63 4.63 -32.14
CA GLN A 127 -2.35 6.08 -32.00
C GLN A 127 -0.88 6.44 -32.28
N HIS A 128 0.05 5.53 -31.95
CA HIS A 128 1.49 5.72 -32.07
C HIS A 128 2.17 4.48 -32.67
N PRO A 129 2.04 4.24 -33.98
CA PRO A 129 2.61 3.07 -34.63
C PRO A 129 4.12 2.93 -34.36
N GLY A 130 4.53 1.75 -33.90
CA GLY A 130 5.93 1.41 -33.59
C GLY A 130 6.49 2.00 -32.29
N LEU A 131 5.83 2.96 -31.65
CA LEU A 131 6.38 3.61 -30.45
C LEU A 131 6.46 2.66 -29.25
N LEU A 132 5.44 1.82 -29.04
CA LEU A 132 5.41 0.88 -27.91
C LEU A 132 6.57 -0.11 -27.99
N ASP A 133 6.82 -0.63 -29.18
CA ASP A 133 7.89 -1.59 -29.43
C ASP A 133 9.27 -0.91 -29.33
N ALA A 134 9.45 0.28 -29.87
CA ALA A 134 10.67 1.08 -29.70
C ALA A 134 10.98 1.42 -28.23
N VAL A 135 9.96 1.75 -27.44
CA VAL A 135 10.11 2.00 -25.99
C VAL A 135 10.54 0.70 -25.28
N ALA A 136 9.96 -0.45 -25.64
CA ALA A 136 10.35 -1.73 -25.08
C ALA A 136 11.80 -2.10 -25.41
N GLU A 137 12.23 -1.89 -26.66
CA GLU A 137 13.61 -2.12 -27.12
C GLU A 137 14.61 -1.24 -26.37
N VAL A 138 14.33 0.07 -26.22
CA VAL A 138 15.19 0.99 -25.46
C VAL A 138 15.34 0.54 -24.00
N VAL A 139 14.25 0.14 -23.36
CA VAL A 139 14.30 -0.38 -21.97
C VAL A 139 15.05 -1.69 -21.90
N ASP A 140 14.91 -2.57 -22.90
CA ASP A 140 15.64 -3.83 -22.95
C ASP A 140 17.14 -3.60 -23.15
N GLU A 141 17.55 -2.70 -24.03
CA GLU A 141 18.96 -2.45 -24.33
C GLU A 141 19.67 -1.67 -23.22
N HIS A 142 19.02 -0.64 -22.69
CA HIS A 142 19.67 0.37 -21.83
C HIS A 142 19.15 0.41 -20.39
N GLY A 143 18.03 -0.29 -20.05
CA GLY A 143 17.44 -0.24 -18.71
C GLY A 143 18.37 -0.73 -17.59
N PRO A 144 18.14 -0.25 -16.36
CA PRO A 144 17.00 0.53 -15.87
C PRO A 144 17.05 2.02 -16.24
N LEU A 145 15.94 2.57 -16.74
CA LEU A 145 15.80 3.96 -17.18
C LEU A 145 14.56 4.61 -16.58
N THR A 146 14.62 5.92 -16.31
CA THR A 146 13.45 6.76 -16.10
C THR A 146 12.73 7.04 -17.44
N ALA A 147 11.47 7.50 -17.38
CA ALA A 147 10.75 7.86 -18.59
C ALA A 147 11.46 8.96 -19.41
N ARG A 148 12.10 9.91 -18.71
CA ARG A 148 12.88 10.99 -19.36
C ARG A 148 14.12 10.43 -20.06
N GLU A 149 14.82 9.49 -19.45
CA GLU A 149 15.99 8.87 -20.09
C GLU A 149 15.59 8.04 -21.31
N VAL A 150 14.44 7.34 -21.27
CA VAL A 150 13.89 6.63 -22.45
C VAL A 150 13.60 7.61 -23.60
N GLU A 151 13.03 8.80 -23.29
CA GLU A 151 12.77 9.83 -24.32
C GLU A 151 14.05 10.31 -25.03
N VAL A 152 15.19 10.34 -24.35
CA VAL A 152 16.49 10.73 -24.94
C VAL A 152 16.99 9.72 -25.97
N HIS A 153 16.70 8.44 -25.78
CA HIS A 153 17.12 7.35 -26.68
C HIS A 153 16.21 7.23 -27.93
N LEU A 154 15.05 7.86 -27.91
CA LEU A 154 14.11 7.79 -29.04
C LEU A 154 14.33 8.93 -30.04
N PRO A 155 14.03 8.73 -31.36
CA PRO A 155 14.11 9.79 -32.37
C PRO A 155 13.29 11.01 -31.98
N HIS A 156 13.81 12.21 -32.23
CA HIS A 156 13.15 13.49 -31.94
C HIS A 156 11.82 13.57 -32.68
N GLY A 157 10.70 13.72 -31.94
CA GLY A 157 9.36 13.83 -32.50
C GLY A 157 8.32 12.83 -31.99
N ALA A 158 8.71 11.89 -31.12
CA ALA A 158 7.77 10.95 -30.54
C ALA A 158 6.81 11.64 -29.54
N GLY A 159 5.81 12.30 -30.11
CA GLY A 159 4.50 12.57 -29.48
C GLY A 159 4.44 13.43 -28.23
N ARG A 160 4.76 14.74 -28.32
CA ARG A 160 4.26 15.73 -27.34
C ARG A 160 2.83 16.14 -27.72
N ARG A 161 1.85 15.70 -26.94
CA ARG A 161 0.52 16.34 -26.90
C ARG A 161 0.49 17.32 -25.73
N SER A 162 0.25 18.59 -26.00
CA SER A 162 -0.04 19.60 -24.97
C SER A 162 -1.55 19.63 -24.73
N ASP A 163 -2.00 19.13 -23.58
CA ASP A 163 -3.35 19.35 -23.07
C ASP A 163 -3.28 20.38 -21.93
N PRO A 164 -4.03 21.51 -21.99
CA PRO A 164 -3.93 22.57 -20.98
C PRO A 164 -4.54 22.20 -19.60
N TRP A 165 -5.22 21.08 -19.46
CA TRP A 165 -5.94 20.70 -18.26
C TRP A 165 -5.63 19.28 -17.77
N GLY A 166 -4.40 18.89 -17.63
CA GLY A 166 -4.13 17.56 -17.11
C GLY A 166 -2.64 17.26 -16.91
N TRP A 167 -2.36 16.11 -16.33
CA TRP A 167 -1.05 15.53 -16.28
C TRP A 167 -0.62 15.19 -17.70
N ASN A 168 0.19 16.07 -18.33
CA ASN A 168 0.72 15.87 -19.66
C ASN A 168 1.74 14.73 -19.66
N TRP A 169 1.24 13.51 -19.77
CA TRP A 169 2.10 12.38 -20.00
C TRP A 169 2.50 12.37 -21.48
N SER A 170 3.82 12.27 -21.73
CA SER A 170 4.27 12.01 -23.08
C SER A 170 3.78 10.65 -23.54
N ALA A 171 3.68 10.44 -24.85
CA ALA A 171 3.32 9.14 -25.42
C ALA A 171 4.30 8.05 -24.95
N VAL A 172 5.58 8.39 -24.73
CA VAL A 172 6.61 7.51 -24.16
C VAL A 172 6.24 7.09 -22.74
N LYS A 173 5.85 8.04 -21.88
CA LYS A 173 5.41 7.72 -20.53
C LYS A 173 4.17 6.84 -20.51
N THR A 174 3.23 7.10 -21.41
CA THR A 174 2.02 6.28 -21.54
C THR A 174 2.36 4.85 -22.02
N SER A 175 3.30 4.71 -22.96
CA SER A 175 3.80 3.42 -23.42
C SER A 175 4.49 2.63 -22.28
N LEU A 176 5.34 3.28 -21.48
CA LEU A 176 5.98 2.68 -20.32
C LEU A 176 4.97 2.22 -19.27
N GLU A 177 3.91 2.99 -18.99
CA GLU A 177 2.85 2.57 -18.06
C GLU A 177 2.03 1.40 -18.64
N CYS A 178 1.83 1.32 -19.96
CA CYS A 178 1.20 0.20 -20.60
C CYS A 178 2.06 -1.08 -20.45
N LEU A 179 3.36 -1.00 -20.77
CA LEU A 179 4.29 -2.12 -20.61
C LEU A 179 4.42 -2.56 -19.14
N PHE A 180 4.33 -1.61 -18.21
CA PHE A 180 4.31 -1.88 -16.77
C PHE A 180 3.00 -2.56 -16.33
N GLU A 181 1.84 -2.13 -16.87
CA GLU A 181 0.54 -2.76 -16.56
C GLU A 181 0.41 -4.15 -17.17
N THR A 182 1.04 -4.42 -18.31
CA THR A 182 1.09 -5.75 -18.93
C THR A 182 2.14 -6.68 -18.31
N GLY A 183 3.05 -6.14 -17.50
CA GLY A 183 4.10 -6.89 -16.81
C GLY A 183 5.33 -7.19 -17.67
N GLU A 184 5.46 -6.57 -18.84
CA GLU A 184 6.65 -6.71 -19.71
C GLU A 184 7.84 -5.95 -19.13
N VAL A 185 7.59 -4.79 -18.57
CA VAL A 185 8.56 -4.06 -17.75
C VAL A 185 8.08 -3.96 -16.30
N THR A 186 9.02 -3.79 -15.40
CA THR A 186 8.73 -3.55 -13.98
C THR A 186 9.63 -2.48 -13.41
N SER A 187 9.45 -2.15 -12.13
CA SER A 187 10.29 -1.18 -11.42
C SER A 187 11.55 -1.87 -10.91
N ALA A 188 12.71 -1.49 -11.42
CA ALA A 188 14.00 -1.88 -10.87
C ALA A 188 14.31 -1.14 -9.57
N GLY A 189 13.68 0.04 -9.37
CA GLY A 189 13.81 0.90 -8.21
C GLY A 189 13.26 2.29 -8.48
N ARG A 190 13.62 3.24 -7.64
CA ARG A 190 13.25 4.65 -7.79
C ARG A 190 14.44 5.57 -7.59
N THR A 191 14.44 6.69 -8.32
CA THR A 191 15.42 7.75 -8.13
C THR A 191 15.21 8.49 -6.80
N SER A 192 16.14 9.37 -6.41
CA SER A 192 15.99 10.26 -5.25
C SER A 192 14.77 11.20 -5.38
N GLN A 193 14.37 11.55 -6.61
CA GLN A 193 13.14 12.32 -6.88
C GLN A 193 11.88 11.44 -6.93
N PHE A 194 12.03 10.15 -6.67
CA PHE A 194 10.95 9.17 -6.66
C PHE A 194 10.41 8.79 -8.05
N GLU A 195 11.14 9.07 -9.12
CA GLU A 195 10.82 8.58 -10.45
C GLU A 195 11.06 7.07 -10.53
N ARG A 196 10.21 6.35 -11.25
CA ARG A 196 10.36 4.90 -11.46
C ARG A 196 11.48 4.64 -12.47
N LEU A 197 12.33 3.67 -12.14
CA LEU A 197 13.34 3.10 -13.03
C LEU A 197 12.74 1.85 -13.67
N TYR A 198 12.45 1.92 -14.98
CA TYR A 198 11.88 0.82 -15.75
C TYR A 198 12.96 -0.12 -16.25
N ALA A 199 12.73 -1.41 -16.08
CA ALA A 199 13.59 -2.45 -16.63
C ALA A 199 12.77 -3.67 -17.06
N PRO A 200 13.28 -4.53 -17.95
CA PRO A 200 12.65 -5.79 -18.30
C PRO A 200 12.34 -6.63 -17.06
N THR A 201 11.16 -7.19 -17.01
CA THR A 201 10.68 -7.94 -15.82
C THR A 201 11.58 -9.13 -15.51
N ASP A 202 12.09 -9.81 -16.51
CA ASP A 202 12.99 -10.95 -16.37
C ASP A 202 14.38 -10.60 -15.82
N ARG A 203 14.80 -9.33 -15.92
CA ARG A 203 16.04 -8.84 -15.30
C ARG A 203 15.84 -8.43 -13.85
N VAL A 204 14.61 -8.13 -13.43
CA VAL A 204 14.30 -7.62 -12.09
C VAL A 204 13.78 -8.72 -11.17
N LEU A 205 12.89 -9.58 -11.66
CA LEU A 205 12.29 -10.63 -10.84
C LEU A 205 13.11 -11.91 -10.85
N PRO A 206 13.14 -12.64 -9.72
CA PRO A 206 13.88 -13.89 -9.64
C PRO A 206 13.20 -15.02 -10.43
N PRO A 207 13.96 -16.05 -10.87
CA PRO A 207 13.44 -17.12 -11.74
C PRO A 207 12.22 -17.87 -11.18
N GLU A 208 12.13 -18.05 -9.87
CA GLU A 208 11.01 -18.71 -9.21
C GLU A 208 9.70 -17.92 -9.34
N VAL A 209 9.77 -16.59 -9.42
CA VAL A 209 8.61 -15.72 -9.68
C VAL A 209 8.27 -15.74 -11.17
N LEU A 210 9.29 -15.70 -12.04
CA LEU A 210 9.13 -15.68 -13.50
C LEU A 210 8.49 -16.97 -14.03
N ARG A 211 8.80 -18.14 -13.47
CA ARG A 211 8.12 -19.40 -13.83
C ARG A 211 6.60 -19.35 -13.65
N ARG A 212 6.11 -18.46 -12.78
CA ARG A 212 4.68 -18.22 -12.53
C ARG A 212 4.16 -16.94 -13.16
N ALA A 213 4.95 -16.32 -14.03
CA ALA A 213 4.54 -15.09 -14.75
C ALA A 213 3.34 -15.37 -15.68
N PRO A 214 2.55 -14.34 -16.02
CA PRO A 214 1.43 -14.50 -16.93
C PRO A 214 1.84 -15.08 -18.27
N GLY A 215 1.33 -16.25 -18.61
CA GLY A 215 1.63 -16.96 -19.84
C GLY A 215 2.57 -18.14 -19.68
N GLU A 216 3.22 -18.27 -18.57
CA GLU A 216 4.03 -19.44 -18.27
C GLU A 216 3.13 -20.64 -17.88
N PRO A 217 3.61 -21.88 -18.07
CA PRO A 217 2.84 -23.09 -17.73
C PRO A 217 2.40 -23.15 -16.27
N ASP A 218 3.22 -22.63 -15.33
CA ASP A 218 2.96 -22.61 -13.89
C ASP A 218 2.21 -21.35 -13.43
N ALA A 219 1.74 -20.50 -14.38
CA ALA A 219 1.00 -19.30 -14.04
C ALA A 219 -0.33 -19.65 -13.36
N PRO A 220 -0.66 -19.03 -12.21
CA PRO A 220 -1.91 -19.30 -11.52
C PRO A 220 -3.11 -18.87 -12.37
N GLY A 221 -4.13 -19.73 -12.42
CA GLY A 221 -5.41 -19.40 -13.04
C GLY A 221 -6.11 -18.24 -12.36
N GLN A 222 -7.06 -17.59 -13.05
CA GLN A 222 -7.76 -16.41 -12.48
C GLN A 222 -8.49 -16.74 -11.17
N HIS A 223 -9.18 -17.89 -11.09
CA HIS A 223 -9.89 -18.29 -9.87
C HIS A 223 -8.92 -18.56 -8.73
N GLU A 224 -7.87 -19.32 -8.95
CA GLU A 224 -6.80 -19.58 -8.00
C GLU A 224 -6.18 -18.27 -7.49
N SER A 225 -5.84 -17.35 -8.40
CA SER A 225 -5.30 -16.04 -8.06
C SER A 225 -6.24 -15.25 -7.15
N VAL A 226 -7.53 -15.25 -7.45
CA VAL A 226 -8.54 -14.56 -6.62
C VAL A 226 -8.64 -15.20 -5.24
N VAL A 227 -8.67 -16.52 -5.14
CA VAL A 227 -8.70 -17.26 -3.86
C VAL A 227 -7.49 -16.89 -3.00
N GLU A 228 -6.28 -16.92 -3.57
CA GLU A 228 -5.06 -16.59 -2.82
C GLU A 228 -4.99 -15.10 -2.44
N LEU A 229 -5.40 -14.17 -3.30
CA LEU A 229 -5.48 -12.76 -2.97
C LEU A 229 -6.49 -12.48 -1.84
N LEU A 230 -7.63 -13.19 -1.84
CA LEU A 230 -8.61 -13.08 -0.75
C LEU A 230 -8.09 -13.70 0.55
N ALA A 231 -7.31 -14.78 0.49
CA ALA A 231 -6.66 -15.35 1.66
C ALA A 231 -5.64 -14.38 2.27
N ILE A 232 -4.84 -13.68 1.42
CA ILE A 232 -3.93 -12.62 1.88
C ILE A 232 -4.73 -11.47 2.54
N SER A 233 -5.82 -11.03 1.91
CA SER A 233 -6.69 -9.98 2.45
C SER A 233 -7.28 -10.36 3.80
N LEU A 234 -7.77 -11.59 3.90
CA LEU A 234 -8.40 -12.13 5.12
C LEU A 234 -7.38 -12.22 6.26
N ARG A 235 -6.18 -12.74 5.98
CA ARG A 235 -5.09 -12.78 6.96
C ARG A 235 -4.68 -11.38 7.42
N ALA A 236 -4.56 -10.42 6.50
CA ALA A 236 -4.20 -9.04 6.81
C ALA A 236 -5.28 -8.30 7.61
N HIS A 237 -6.54 -8.57 7.34
CA HIS A 237 -7.66 -7.94 8.05
C HIS A 237 -8.10 -8.70 9.31
N GLY A 238 -7.78 -9.99 9.42
CA GLY A 238 -8.28 -10.90 10.45
C GLY A 238 -9.74 -11.29 10.25
N LEU A 239 -10.59 -10.33 9.90
CA LEU A 239 -11.99 -10.54 9.48
C LEU A 239 -12.44 -9.38 8.58
N GLY A 240 -13.45 -9.66 7.75
CA GLY A 240 -14.03 -8.64 6.89
C GLY A 240 -15.23 -9.12 6.08
N SER A 241 -16.03 -8.17 5.59
CA SER A 241 -17.08 -8.45 4.61
C SER A 241 -16.47 -8.80 3.25
N ALA A 242 -17.23 -9.46 2.38
CA ALA A 242 -16.79 -9.75 1.02
C ALA A 242 -16.33 -8.48 0.28
N ARG A 243 -17.05 -7.37 0.44
CA ARG A 243 -16.67 -6.06 -0.13
C ARG A 243 -15.32 -5.58 0.37
N CYS A 244 -15.10 -5.65 1.68
CA CYS A 244 -13.85 -5.24 2.31
C CYS A 244 -12.66 -6.10 1.84
N LEU A 245 -12.82 -7.43 1.87
CA LEU A 245 -11.78 -8.36 1.47
C LEU A 245 -11.45 -8.26 -0.03
N GLY A 246 -12.47 -8.07 -0.88
CA GLY A 246 -12.26 -7.83 -2.30
C GLY A 246 -11.58 -6.50 -2.61
N ASP A 247 -11.92 -5.44 -1.86
CA ASP A 247 -11.34 -4.11 -2.05
C ASP A 247 -9.84 -4.07 -1.77
N TYR A 248 -9.33 -4.93 -0.90
CA TYR A 248 -7.92 -5.01 -0.53
C TYR A 248 -6.97 -5.13 -1.73
N PHE A 249 -7.35 -5.94 -2.70
CA PHE A 249 -6.64 -6.08 -3.99
C PHE A 249 -7.50 -5.61 -5.17
N ARG A 250 -8.50 -4.76 -4.98
CA ARG A 250 -9.41 -4.29 -6.04
C ARG A 250 -10.06 -5.43 -6.83
N VAL A 251 -10.30 -6.56 -6.21
CA VAL A 251 -11.12 -7.64 -6.78
C VAL A 251 -12.58 -7.29 -6.60
N ARG A 252 -13.38 -7.41 -7.66
CA ARG A 252 -14.80 -7.00 -7.67
C ARG A 252 -15.69 -8.06 -8.33
N GLY A 253 -16.97 -7.94 -8.07
CA GLY A 253 -18.01 -8.77 -8.70
C GLY A 253 -18.14 -10.16 -8.09
N PRO A 254 -18.86 -11.08 -8.78
CA PRO A 254 -19.21 -12.41 -8.26
C PRO A 254 -18.01 -13.27 -7.85
N ARG A 255 -16.84 -13.04 -8.47
CA ARG A 255 -15.61 -13.79 -8.18
C ARG A 255 -15.13 -13.66 -6.74
N VAL A 256 -15.51 -12.58 -6.03
CA VAL A 256 -15.17 -12.42 -4.61
C VAL A 256 -15.91 -13.45 -3.76
N LEU A 257 -17.22 -13.59 -3.95
CA LEU A 257 -18.02 -14.58 -3.22
C LEU A 257 -17.58 -16.00 -3.56
N ALA A 258 -17.38 -16.32 -4.84
CA ALA A 258 -16.91 -17.64 -5.28
C ALA A 258 -15.54 -17.98 -4.66
N GLY A 259 -14.62 -17.01 -4.59
CA GLY A 259 -13.31 -17.20 -3.93
C GLY A 259 -13.42 -17.41 -2.41
N LEU A 260 -14.31 -16.66 -1.73
CA LEU A 260 -14.55 -16.84 -0.30
C LEU A 260 -15.23 -18.18 0.02
N GLU A 261 -16.16 -18.64 -0.80
CA GLU A 261 -16.77 -19.97 -0.70
C GLU A 261 -15.72 -21.08 -0.88
N THR A 262 -14.79 -20.90 -1.82
CA THR A 262 -13.65 -21.81 -1.97
C THR A 262 -12.77 -21.84 -0.71
N LEU A 263 -12.47 -20.68 -0.12
CA LEU A 263 -11.70 -20.61 1.15
C LEU A 263 -12.45 -21.26 2.31
N GLU A 264 -13.78 -21.10 2.39
CA GLU A 264 -14.61 -21.80 3.40
C GLU A 264 -14.54 -23.32 3.22
N ALA A 265 -14.70 -23.82 2.00
CA ALA A 265 -14.61 -25.25 1.67
C ALA A 265 -13.22 -25.84 2.00
N GLN A 266 -12.17 -25.03 1.90
CA GLN A 266 -10.80 -25.40 2.25
C GLN A 266 -10.50 -25.26 3.76
N GLY A 267 -11.44 -24.77 4.58
CA GLY A 267 -11.23 -24.47 6.00
C GLY A 267 -10.27 -23.28 6.24
N ARG A 268 -10.04 -22.45 5.22
CA ARG A 268 -9.17 -21.25 5.27
C ARG A 268 -9.94 -19.95 5.58
N ALA A 269 -11.26 -20.03 5.65
CA ALA A 269 -12.15 -18.94 6.08
C ALA A 269 -13.31 -19.53 6.90
N GLU A 270 -13.78 -18.80 7.90
CA GLU A 270 -14.93 -19.16 8.71
C GLU A 270 -15.96 -18.03 8.62
N ARG A 271 -17.22 -18.35 8.31
CA ARG A 271 -18.30 -17.36 8.31
C ARG A 271 -18.75 -17.10 9.73
N VAL A 272 -18.72 -15.84 10.16
CA VAL A 272 -19.07 -15.43 11.53
C VAL A 272 -20.01 -14.23 11.50
N GLN A 273 -20.75 -14.03 12.62
CA GLN A 273 -21.59 -12.84 12.82
C GLN A 273 -20.90 -11.87 13.79
N VAL A 274 -20.92 -10.58 13.49
CA VAL A 274 -20.55 -9.51 14.43
C VAL A 274 -21.83 -8.84 14.91
N ARG A 275 -22.01 -8.67 16.22
CA ARG A 275 -23.20 -8.03 16.79
C ARG A 275 -23.34 -6.61 16.27
N GLY A 276 -24.54 -6.27 15.81
CA GLY A 276 -24.84 -4.94 15.23
C GLY A 276 -24.45 -4.78 13.76
N TRP A 277 -23.91 -5.81 13.11
CA TRP A 277 -23.65 -5.78 11.67
C TRP A 277 -24.73 -6.58 10.94
N ASP A 278 -25.27 -6.00 9.87
CA ASP A 278 -26.41 -6.58 9.11
C ASP A 278 -26.05 -7.86 8.34
N ARG A 279 -24.76 -8.06 8.04
CA ARG A 279 -24.28 -9.16 7.21
C ARG A 279 -23.19 -9.95 7.92
N PRO A 280 -23.13 -11.27 7.73
CA PRO A 280 -22.03 -12.07 8.19
C PRO A 280 -20.73 -11.64 7.48
N VAL A 281 -19.61 -11.90 8.15
CA VAL A 281 -18.27 -11.65 7.64
C VAL A 281 -17.45 -12.93 7.68
N TRP A 282 -16.34 -12.92 6.96
CA TRP A 282 -15.37 -14.01 6.98
C TRP A 282 -14.27 -13.68 7.99
N LEU A 283 -13.92 -14.66 8.81
CA LEU A 283 -12.87 -14.64 9.80
C LEU A 283 -11.74 -15.57 9.32
N ASP A 284 -10.49 -15.14 9.47
CA ASP A 284 -9.33 -16.03 9.36
C ASP A 284 -9.31 -16.98 10.57
N PRO A 285 -9.43 -18.31 10.36
CA PRO A 285 -9.42 -19.27 11.48
C PRO A 285 -8.13 -19.19 12.33
N GLN A 286 -7.03 -18.72 11.75
CA GLN A 286 -5.73 -18.56 12.41
C GLN A 286 -5.56 -17.17 13.05
N ALA A 287 -6.55 -16.26 12.92
CA ALA A 287 -6.47 -14.93 13.48
C ALA A 287 -6.33 -14.98 15.01
N ARG A 288 -5.38 -14.24 15.53
CA ARG A 288 -5.24 -14.05 16.99
C ARG A 288 -6.48 -13.33 17.52
N ARG A 289 -7.00 -13.84 18.65
CA ARG A 289 -8.17 -13.28 19.36
C ARG A 289 -7.75 -12.75 20.74
N PRO A 290 -7.01 -11.63 20.80
CA PRO A 290 -6.50 -11.12 22.06
C PRO A 290 -7.64 -10.61 22.95
N ARG A 291 -7.46 -10.73 24.27
CA ARG A 291 -8.39 -10.16 25.25
C ARG A 291 -8.24 -8.63 25.35
N ARG A 292 -7.04 -8.12 25.05
CA ARG A 292 -6.67 -6.70 25.07
C ARG A 292 -5.62 -6.41 24.00
N VAL A 293 -5.67 -5.22 23.44
CA VAL A 293 -4.64 -4.65 22.56
C VAL A 293 -4.19 -3.33 23.17
N GLU A 294 -2.90 -3.19 23.41
CA GLU A 294 -2.30 -2.00 23.99
C GLU A 294 -1.28 -1.42 23.03
N GLY A 295 -1.09 -0.09 23.10
CA GLY A 295 -0.10 0.65 22.36
C GLY A 295 -0.65 1.89 21.70
N ALA A 296 0.24 2.68 21.13
CA ALA A 296 -0.11 3.90 20.41
C ALA A 296 0.49 3.85 18.99
N ALA A 297 -0.21 4.44 18.02
CA ALA A 297 0.32 4.59 16.67
C ALA A 297 -0.36 5.73 15.91
N LEU A 298 0.42 6.48 15.13
CA LEU A 298 -0.08 7.36 14.09
C LEU A 298 -0.20 6.58 12.78
N LEU A 299 -1.38 6.59 12.18
CA LEU A 299 -1.69 5.82 10.97
C LEU A 299 -1.65 6.71 9.74
N SER A 300 -0.96 6.26 8.69
CA SER A 300 -1.03 6.94 7.39
C SER A 300 -2.45 6.91 6.83
N PRO A 301 -2.90 7.97 6.13
CA PRO A 301 -4.11 7.92 5.31
C PRO A 301 -4.13 6.76 4.31
N PHE A 302 -2.95 6.28 3.94
CA PHE A 302 -2.71 5.18 2.99
C PHE A 302 -2.43 3.84 3.68
N ASP A 303 -2.67 3.73 5.00
CA ASP A 303 -2.52 2.47 5.73
C ASP A 303 -3.67 1.51 5.41
N SER A 304 -3.35 0.24 5.23
CA SER A 304 -4.34 -0.80 4.92
C SER A 304 -5.43 -0.96 5.99
N LEU A 305 -5.15 -0.59 7.23
CA LEU A 305 -6.15 -0.55 8.30
C LEU A 305 -7.25 0.51 8.03
N ILE A 306 -6.89 1.59 7.33
CA ILE A 306 -7.74 2.79 7.11
C ILE A 306 -8.40 2.80 5.73
N TRP A 307 -7.92 2.05 4.74
CA TRP A 307 -8.39 2.14 3.35
C TRP A 307 -9.89 2.00 3.19
N GLN A 308 -10.47 0.95 3.78
CA GLN A 308 -11.89 0.66 3.63
C GLN A 308 -12.67 1.38 4.72
N ARG A 309 -13.24 2.56 4.35
CA ARG A 309 -13.87 3.52 5.26
C ARG A 309 -15.07 2.95 6.02
N GLU A 310 -15.92 2.20 5.33
CA GLU A 310 -17.08 1.54 5.93
C GLU A 310 -16.66 0.56 7.04
N ARG A 311 -15.60 -0.22 6.83
CA ARG A 311 -15.04 -1.11 7.84
C ARG A 311 -14.50 -0.34 9.05
N VAL A 312 -13.82 0.78 8.82
CA VAL A 312 -13.29 1.64 9.89
C VAL A 312 -14.44 2.22 10.73
N GLU A 313 -15.51 2.68 10.08
CA GLU A 313 -16.71 3.16 10.76
C GLU A 313 -17.41 2.04 11.53
N GLN A 314 -17.55 0.86 10.94
CA GLN A 314 -18.15 -0.31 11.60
C GLN A 314 -17.36 -0.79 12.83
N LEU A 315 -16.02 -0.80 12.76
CA LEU A 315 -15.17 -1.26 13.86
C LEU A 315 -15.06 -0.23 15.00
N TRP A 316 -14.95 1.05 14.68
CA TRP A 316 -14.61 2.10 15.66
C TRP A 316 -15.56 3.28 15.70
N GLY A 317 -16.59 3.37 14.85
CA GLY A 317 -17.41 4.58 14.72
C GLY A 317 -16.67 5.77 14.12
N PHE A 318 -15.48 5.52 13.56
CA PHE A 318 -14.56 6.54 13.12
C PHE A 318 -14.76 6.85 11.63
N ARG A 319 -15.42 7.98 11.34
CA ARG A 319 -15.59 8.47 9.96
C ARG A 319 -14.33 9.18 9.53
N TYR A 320 -13.65 8.64 8.51
CA TYR A 320 -12.41 9.20 8.01
C TYR A 320 -12.53 9.61 6.54
N ARG A 321 -12.02 10.81 6.23
CA ARG A 321 -11.88 11.33 4.88
C ARG A 321 -10.48 11.92 4.71
N LEU A 322 -9.83 11.59 3.61
CA LEU A 322 -8.59 12.25 3.23
C LEU A 322 -8.91 13.60 2.58
N GLU A 323 -8.40 14.69 3.15
CA GLU A 323 -8.72 16.06 2.72
C GLU A 323 -7.62 16.75 1.91
N ILE A 324 -6.58 16.00 1.53
CA ILE A 324 -5.45 16.53 0.76
C ILE A 324 -5.87 17.14 -0.58
N TYR A 325 -6.95 16.60 -1.20
CA TYR A 325 -7.53 17.07 -2.46
C TYR A 325 -8.69 18.05 -2.27
N VAL A 326 -9.02 18.37 -1.02
CA VAL A 326 -10.10 19.32 -0.69
C VAL A 326 -9.50 20.74 -0.64
N PRO A 327 -10.14 21.76 -1.25
CA PRO A 327 -9.70 23.14 -1.13
C PRO A 327 -9.56 23.56 0.34
N ALA A 328 -8.54 24.35 0.67
CA ALA A 328 -8.21 24.70 2.06
C ALA A 328 -9.39 25.23 2.90
N PRO A 329 -10.28 26.11 2.39
CA PRO A 329 -11.41 26.61 3.17
C PRO A 329 -12.48 25.56 3.50
N GLN A 330 -12.48 24.42 2.80
CA GLN A 330 -13.47 23.34 2.95
C GLN A 330 -12.94 22.16 3.77
N ARG A 331 -11.68 22.22 4.23
CA ARG A 331 -11.09 21.18 5.07
C ARG A 331 -11.61 21.29 6.50
N VAL A 332 -12.06 20.16 7.04
CA VAL A 332 -12.60 20.07 8.40
C VAL A 332 -11.48 19.80 9.41
N HIS A 333 -10.57 18.88 9.06
CA HIS A 333 -9.55 18.42 10.02
C HIS A 333 -8.13 18.82 9.63
N GLY A 334 -7.89 19.26 8.40
CA GLY A 334 -6.57 19.66 7.93
C GLY A 334 -6.15 19.08 6.59
N TYR A 335 -4.87 19.20 6.26
CA TYR A 335 -4.34 18.78 4.96
C TYR A 335 -3.87 17.33 4.95
N TYR A 336 -2.99 16.96 5.88
CA TYR A 336 -2.43 15.62 5.97
C TYR A 336 -2.68 15.05 7.36
N VAL A 337 -3.89 14.56 7.52
CA VAL A 337 -4.44 14.15 8.80
C VAL A 337 -4.21 12.67 9.05
N LEU A 338 -3.48 12.34 10.11
CA LEU A 338 -3.23 10.97 10.55
C LEU A 338 -4.19 10.59 11.68
N PRO A 339 -4.96 9.51 11.55
CA PRO A 339 -5.68 8.93 12.69
C PRO A 339 -4.70 8.51 13.79
N PHE A 340 -5.04 8.82 15.04
CA PHE A 340 -4.31 8.38 16.21
C PHE A 340 -4.99 7.17 16.83
N LEU A 341 -4.33 6.03 16.73
CA LEU A 341 -4.71 4.79 17.40
C LEU A 341 -4.10 4.78 18.80
N LEU A 342 -4.94 4.59 19.80
CA LEU A 342 -4.53 4.35 21.18
C LEU A 342 -5.26 3.11 21.69
N ASP A 343 -4.47 2.10 22.04
CA ASP A 343 -4.97 0.80 22.47
C ASP A 343 -5.94 0.19 21.42
N GLU A 344 -7.22 0.08 21.73
CA GLU A 344 -8.23 -0.57 20.88
C GLU A 344 -9.04 0.45 20.03
N ARG A 345 -8.76 1.76 20.12
CA ARG A 345 -9.62 2.82 19.56
C ARG A 345 -8.84 3.83 18.72
N LEU A 346 -9.49 4.34 17.70
CA LEU A 346 -9.07 5.57 17.01
C LEU A 346 -9.61 6.75 17.81
N VAL A 347 -8.73 7.41 18.57
CA VAL A 347 -9.13 8.40 19.59
C VAL A 347 -8.90 9.84 19.14
N GLY A 348 -8.26 10.06 18.00
CA GLY A 348 -7.99 11.40 17.51
C GLY A 348 -7.50 11.46 16.08
N ARG A 349 -7.32 12.69 15.60
CA ARG A 349 -6.83 13.06 14.26
C ARG A 349 -5.79 14.15 14.42
N VAL A 350 -4.67 14.02 13.74
CA VAL A 350 -3.56 14.97 13.86
C VAL A 350 -3.14 15.43 12.47
N ASP A 351 -3.28 16.73 12.17
CA ASP A 351 -2.75 17.31 10.93
C ASP A 351 -1.26 17.61 11.09
N LEU A 352 -0.43 16.90 10.32
CA LEU A 352 1.02 16.93 10.48
C LEU A 352 1.73 17.48 9.24
N LYS A 353 2.83 18.21 9.50
CA LYS A 353 3.79 18.64 8.47
C LYS A 353 5.22 18.51 8.98
N ALA A 354 6.08 17.86 8.20
CA ALA A 354 7.52 17.93 8.41
C ALA A 354 8.06 19.24 7.80
N ASP A 355 8.46 20.17 8.68
CA ASP A 355 9.13 21.40 8.30
C ASP A 355 10.64 21.21 8.38
N ARG A 356 11.20 20.74 7.26
CA ARG A 356 12.61 20.33 7.20
C ARG A 356 13.57 21.51 7.22
N GLU A 357 13.14 22.67 6.78
CA GLU A 357 13.98 23.90 6.75
C GLU A 357 14.36 24.33 8.16
N VAL A 358 13.44 24.16 9.11
CA VAL A 358 13.66 24.53 10.53
C VAL A 358 13.80 23.32 11.46
N GLY A 359 13.78 22.10 10.90
CA GLY A 359 13.96 20.86 11.67
C GLY A 359 12.82 20.52 12.63
N VAL A 360 11.56 20.83 12.28
CA VAL A 360 10.41 20.72 13.18
C VAL A 360 9.32 19.83 12.61
N LEU A 361 8.78 18.92 13.42
CA LEU A 361 7.50 18.25 13.14
C LEU A 361 6.37 19.11 13.71
N ARG A 362 5.58 19.73 12.82
CA ARG A 362 4.44 20.55 13.22
C ARG A 362 3.16 19.75 13.32
N ALA A 363 2.57 19.65 14.50
CA ALA A 363 1.19 19.25 14.68
C ALA A 363 0.32 20.50 14.54
N ARG A 364 -0.25 20.73 13.37
CA ARG A 364 -1.02 21.94 13.05
C ARG A 364 -2.37 21.98 13.75
N ALA A 365 -2.98 20.80 13.93
CA ALA A 365 -4.22 20.62 14.65
C ALA A 365 -4.27 19.22 15.27
N VAL A 366 -4.90 19.12 16.42
CA VAL A 366 -5.26 17.84 17.06
C VAL A 366 -6.75 17.88 17.34
N HIS A 367 -7.48 16.91 16.80
CA HIS A 367 -8.91 16.76 17.00
C HIS A 367 -9.17 15.45 17.73
N TRP A 368 -9.71 15.51 18.93
CA TRP A 368 -10.06 14.34 19.72
C TRP A 368 -11.44 13.83 19.37
N GLU A 369 -11.60 12.53 19.30
CA GLU A 369 -12.90 11.91 19.08
C GLU A 369 -13.76 12.01 20.34
N PRO A 370 -15.09 12.09 20.22
CA PRO A 370 -15.99 12.14 21.36
C PRO A 370 -15.77 10.99 22.35
N GLY A 371 -15.73 11.33 23.66
CA GLY A 371 -15.51 10.35 24.72
C GLY A 371 -14.06 9.88 24.88
N THR A 372 -13.10 10.57 24.28
CA THR A 372 -11.68 10.33 24.51
C THR A 372 -11.26 10.89 25.87
N ASP A 373 -10.60 10.08 26.69
CA ASP A 373 -9.88 10.57 27.87
C ASP A 373 -8.60 11.29 27.39
N VAL A 374 -8.71 12.60 27.23
CA VAL A 374 -7.61 13.44 26.72
C VAL A 374 -6.43 13.46 27.69
N ALA A 375 -6.67 13.41 29.00
CA ALA A 375 -5.60 13.40 29.99
C ALA A 375 -4.70 12.14 29.86
N HIS A 376 -5.28 11.01 29.49
CA HIS A 376 -4.56 9.78 29.18
C HIS A 376 -3.97 9.78 27.76
N ALA A 377 -4.70 10.31 26.78
CA ALA A 377 -4.33 10.19 25.38
C ALA A 377 -3.24 11.19 24.94
N ALA A 378 -3.28 12.44 25.46
CA ALA A 378 -2.37 13.49 25.02
C ALA A 378 -0.88 13.18 25.29
N PRO A 379 -0.47 12.70 26.48
CA PRO A 379 0.94 12.31 26.71
C PRO A 379 1.42 11.19 25.77
N ARG A 380 0.53 10.24 25.44
CA ARG A 380 0.83 9.14 24.51
C ARG A 380 1.00 9.65 23.07
N LEU A 381 0.18 10.62 22.66
CA LEU A 381 0.31 11.29 21.37
C LEU A 381 1.65 12.04 21.28
N VAL A 382 2.03 12.79 22.32
CA VAL A 382 3.31 13.51 22.36
C VAL A 382 4.48 12.54 22.18
N THR A 383 4.48 11.42 22.90
CA THR A 383 5.51 10.37 22.76
C THR A 383 5.60 9.82 21.32
N GLU A 384 4.45 9.59 20.66
CA GLU A 384 4.42 9.12 19.27
C GLU A 384 4.93 10.19 18.30
N LEU A 385 4.61 11.46 18.54
CA LEU A 385 5.09 12.59 17.73
C LEU A 385 6.61 12.80 17.88
N GLU A 386 7.15 12.69 19.09
CA GLU A 386 8.60 12.75 19.35
C GLU A 386 9.33 11.59 18.70
N THR A 387 8.76 10.39 18.79
CA THR A 387 9.29 9.20 18.10
C THR A 387 9.31 9.41 16.58
N MET A 388 8.23 9.97 16.01
CA MET A 388 8.14 10.27 14.59
C MET A 388 9.11 11.38 14.17
N ALA A 389 9.23 12.46 14.95
CA ALA A 389 10.17 13.53 14.68
C ALA A 389 11.60 13.00 14.60
N GLY A 390 12.02 12.24 15.62
CA GLY A 390 13.35 11.63 15.62
C GLY A 390 13.59 10.64 14.48
N TRP A 391 12.56 9.89 14.05
CA TRP A 391 12.67 9.00 12.88
C TRP A 391 12.79 9.78 11.57
N LEU A 392 12.13 10.94 11.45
CA LEU A 392 12.21 11.82 10.29
C LEU A 392 13.47 12.69 10.28
N GLY A 393 14.35 12.59 11.29
CA GLY A 393 15.53 13.43 11.44
C GLY A 393 15.22 14.87 11.84
N LEU A 394 14.06 15.10 12.49
CA LEU A 394 13.63 16.41 12.99
C LEU A 394 13.98 16.56 14.47
N GLY A 395 14.39 17.76 14.85
CA GLY A 395 14.93 18.04 16.21
C GLY A 395 13.87 18.24 17.29
N ARG A 396 12.62 18.61 16.92
CA ARG A 396 11.56 18.90 17.89
C ARG A 396 10.16 18.76 17.30
N VAL A 397 9.20 18.66 18.20
CA VAL A 397 7.76 18.71 17.89
C VAL A 397 7.22 20.09 18.27
N ASP A 398 6.38 20.64 17.39
CA ASP A 398 5.62 21.88 17.64
C ASP A 398 4.14 21.51 17.71
N LEU A 399 3.53 21.69 18.88
CA LEU A 399 2.13 21.39 19.14
C LEU A 399 1.27 22.64 18.90
N PRO A 400 0.00 22.50 18.49
CA PRO A 400 -0.89 23.64 18.39
C PRO A 400 -1.03 24.33 19.76
N ALA A 401 -1.09 25.66 19.76
CA ALA A 401 -1.47 26.41 20.95
C ALA A 401 -2.86 25.94 21.39
N GLY A 402 -3.00 25.55 22.65
CA GLY A 402 -4.21 25.02 23.24
C GLY A 402 -5.38 25.97 23.19
#